data_6a95159a0397b1581272e7ddf319196e
#
_entry.id   6a95159a0397b1581272e7ddf319196e
#
_cell.length_a   1.000
_cell.length_b   1.000
_cell.length_c   1.000
_cell.angle_alpha   90.00
_cell.angle_beta   90.00
_cell.angle_gamma   90.00
#
_symmetry.space_group_name_H-M   'P 1'
#
loop_
_entity.id
_entity.type
_entity.pdbx_description
1 polymer ?
#
loop_
_entity_poly.entity_id
_entity_poly.type
_entity_poly.pdbx_seq_one_letter_code
_entity_poly.pdbx_strand_id
1 'polypeptide(L)'
;MKNEIILITGASGCVGQYIANWLMENSSSELFLWVRDPKKITSINLKSPRVKVLVGDLRQPNKFKKELSEVNRVIHTATAWGDPKRTKEVNIDAVKNLLDLLNPSNVKQIIYFSTASILDRNLNLLPEAFKYGTEYIQTKAQCLTELESHNYQQKSSLFSQH
;
A
#
# COMPACT_ATOMS: atom_id res chain seq x y z
N MET A 1 21.23 -14.42 -8.07
CA MET A 1 19.83 -14.02 -8.40
C MET A 1 19.54 -12.70 -7.67
N LYS A 2 18.93 -11.72 -8.33
CA LYS A 2 18.55 -10.45 -7.66
C LYS A 2 17.44 -10.77 -6.64
N ASN A 3 17.58 -10.25 -5.43
CA ASN A 3 16.55 -10.44 -4.40
C ASN A 3 15.24 -9.78 -4.83
N GLU A 4 14.12 -10.32 -4.37
CA GLU A 4 12.80 -9.73 -4.58
C GLU A 4 12.67 -8.44 -3.77
N ILE A 5 12.18 -7.37 -4.39
CA ILE A 5 11.96 -6.07 -3.76
C ILE A 5 10.48 -5.94 -3.37
N ILE A 6 10.23 -5.73 -2.08
CA ILE A 6 8.89 -5.53 -1.52
C ILE A 6 8.75 -4.09 -1.05
N LEU A 7 7.84 -3.34 -1.66
CA LEU A 7 7.46 -2.01 -1.20
C LEU A 7 6.37 -2.11 -0.13
N ILE A 8 6.60 -1.45 1.02
CA ILE A 8 5.59 -1.32 2.08
C ILE A 8 5.26 0.17 2.24
N THR A 9 4.06 0.58 1.87
CA THR A 9 3.57 1.93 2.16
C THR A 9 2.93 1.94 3.54
N GLY A 10 3.01 3.07 4.25
CA GLY A 10 2.55 3.14 5.64
C GLY A 10 3.41 2.32 6.61
N ALA A 11 4.68 2.08 6.25
CA ALA A 11 5.61 1.25 7.02
C ALA A 11 5.91 1.76 8.44
N SER A 12 5.55 2.98 8.79
CA SER A 12 5.63 3.50 10.17
C SER A 12 4.36 3.28 11.00
N GLY A 13 3.30 2.74 10.41
CA GLY A 13 2.08 2.33 11.13
C GLY A 13 2.24 0.96 11.79
N CYS A 14 1.32 0.61 12.69
CA CYS A 14 1.35 -0.66 13.43
C CYS A 14 1.43 -1.87 12.50
N VAL A 15 0.50 -1.98 11.54
CA VAL A 15 0.45 -3.10 10.57
C VAL A 15 1.71 -3.11 9.68
N GLY A 16 2.11 -1.95 9.15
CA GLY A 16 3.28 -1.86 8.27
C GLY A 16 4.58 -2.26 8.96
N GLN A 17 4.78 -1.84 10.21
CA GLN A 17 5.96 -2.25 11.00
C GLN A 17 5.96 -3.74 11.31
N TYR A 18 4.79 -4.29 11.70
CA TYR A 18 4.68 -5.72 11.98
C TYR A 18 5.03 -6.57 10.76
N ILE A 19 4.47 -6.25 9.60
CA ILE A 19 4.73 -6.96 8.35
C ILE A 19 6.21 -6.83 7.95
N ALA A 20 6.77 -5.62 8.03
CA ALA A 20 8.16 -5.38 7.67
C ALA A 20 9.12 -6.16 8.57
N ASN A 21 8.86 -6.20 9.89
CA ASN A 21 9.65 -6.99 10.83
C ASN A 21 9.56 -8.49 10.51
N TRP A 22 8.35 -8.99 10.31
CA TRP A 22 8.14 -10.40 9.95
C TRP A 22 8.89 -10.79 8.67
N LEU A 23 8.85 -9.93 7.64
CA LEU A 23 9.58 -10.16 6.39
C LEU A 23 11.10 -10.12 6.58
N MET A 24 11.61 -9.27 7.47
CA MET A 24 13.03 -9.24 7.80
C MET A 24 13.50 -10.55 8.43
N GLU A 25 12.67 -11.19 9.22
CA GLU A 25 12.98 -12.45 9.92
C GLU A 25 12.75 -13.68 9.04
N ASN A 26 11.73 -13.67 8.15
CA ASN A 26 11.24 -14.86 7.46
C ASN A 26 11.45 -14.84 5.94
N SER A 27 12.15 -13.85 5.38
CA SER A 27 12.45 -13.77 3.95
C SER A 27 13.86 -13.24 3.70
N SER A 28 14.35 -13.42 2.47
CA SER A 28 15.58 -12.79 1.98
C SER A 28 15.32 -11.52 1.16
N SER A 29 14.08 -11.06 1.08
CA SER A 29 13.67 -9.92 0.26
C SER A 29 14.32 -8.61 0.70
N GLU A 30 14.50 -7.70 -0.25
CA GLU A 30 14.81 -6.30 0.03
C GLU A 30 13.51 -5.55 0.32
N LEU A 31 13.50 -4.70 1.35
CA LEU A 31 12.34 -3.94 1.75
C LEU A 31 12.50 -2.45 1.42
N PHE A 32 11.60 -1.90 0.64
CA PHE A 32 11.45 -0.46 0.46
C PHE A 32 10.35 0.04 1.41
N LEU A 33 10.73 0.77 2.45
CA LEU A 33 9.83 1.27 3.48
C LEU A 33 9.46 2.72 3.18
N TRP A 34 8.24 2.95 2.69
CA TRP A 34 7.79 4.32 2.38
C TRP A 34 7.10 4.95 3.58
N VAL A 35 7.71 6.03 4.09
CA VAL A 35 7.27 6.73 5.30
C VAL A 35 7.44 8.24 5.19
N ARG A 36 6.64 8.99 5.93
CA ARG A 36 6.81 10.44 6.06
C ARG A 36 7.89 10.80 7.08
N ASP A 37 7.98 10.03 8.16
CA ASP A 37 8.94 10.23 9.25
C ASP A 37 9.55 8.87 9.64
N PRO A 38 10.83 8.63 9.32
CA PRO A 38 11.50 7.38 9.65
C PRO A 38 11.73 7.18 11.16
N LYS A 39 11.70 8.25 11.96
CA LYS A 39 11.85 8.16 13.43
C LYS A 39 10.71 7.38 14.09
N LYS A 40 9.57 7.23 13.40
CA LYS A 40 8.42 6.44 13.87
C LYS A 40 8.59 4.93 13.67
N ILE A 41 9.62 4.49 12.96
CA ILE A 41 9.94 3.07 12.84
C ILE A 41 10.82 2.68 14.01
N THR A 42 10.31 1.84 14.89
CA THR A 42 10.98 1.45 16.14
C THR A 42 11.38 -0.02 16.21
N SER A 43 10.76 -0.86 15.38
CA SER A 43 10.90 -2.32 15.43
C SER A 43 11.85 -2.91 14.37
N ILE A 44 12.39 -2.08 13.46
CA ILE A 44 13.17 -2.54 12.32
C ILE A 44 14.56 -1.91 12.35
N ASN A 45 15.60 -2.70 12.10
CA ASN A 45 16.95 -2.17 11.89
C ASN A 45 17.05 -1.49 10.52
N LEU A 46 16.87 -0.17 10.49
CA LEU A 46 16.95 0.65 9.27
C LEU A 46 18.36 0.70 8.64
N LYS A 47 19.40 0.24 9.35
CA LYS A 47 20.77 0.15 8.83
C LYS A 47 21.04 -1.18 8.10
N SER A 48 20.08 -2.10 8.10
CA SER A 48 20.22 -3.35 7.37
C SER A 48 20.42 -3.09 5.87
N PRO A 49 21.36 -3.78 5.19
CA PRO A 49 21.57 -3.64 3.75
C PRO A 49 20.36 -4.05 2.92
N ARG A 50 19.42 -4.80 3.50
CA ARG A 50 18.15 -5.17 2.87
C ARG A 50 17.03 -4.13 3.03
N VAL A 51 17.27 -3.02 3.72
CA VAL A 51 16.25 -2.00 3.99
C VAL A 51 16.62 -0.70 3.28
N LYS A 52 15.73 -0.20 2.43
CA LYS A 52 15.78 1.13 1.86
C LYS A 52 14.60 1.95 2.35
N VAL A 53 14.86 3.06 3.02
CA VAL A 53 13.81 3.96 3.50
C VAL A 53 13.52 5.04 2.46
N LEU A 54 12.28 5.12 1.98
CA LEU A 54 11.79 6.14 1.07
C LEU A 54 11.07 7.22 1.90
N VAL A 55 11.76 8.32 2.18
CA VAL A 55 11.20 9.40 3.01
C VAL A 55 10.45 10.41 2.15
N GLY A 56 9.12 10.42 2.26
CA GLY A 56 8.28 11.32 1.48
C GLY A 56 6.78 11.12 1.70
N ASP A 57 6.00 12.06 1.17
CA ASP A 57 4.54 11.95 1.14
C ASP A 57 4.11 11.05 -0.01
N LEU A 58 3.13 10.17 0.24
CA LEU A 58 2.59 9.25 -0.76
C LEU A 58 1.95 9.98 -1.95
N ARG A 59 1.51 11.22 -1.76
CA ARG A 59 0.96 12.09 -2.81
C ARG A 59 2.01 12.59 -3.82
N GLN A 60 3.30 12.33 -3.56
CA GLN A 60 4.42 12.73 -4.44
C GLN A 60 5.24 11.52 -4.91
N PRO A 61 4.61 10.52 -5.55
CA PRO A 61 5.28 9.26 -5.89
C PRO A 61 6.40 9.42 -6.93
N ASN A 62 6.33 10.45 -7.76
CA ASN A 62 7.36 10.74 -8.77
C ASN A 62 8.76 10.92 -8.17
N LYS A 63 8.87 11.32 -6.90
CA LYS A 63 10.13 11.43 -6.17
C LYS A 63 10.91 10.11 -6.17
N PHE A 64 10.19 8.99 -6.26
CA PHE A 64 10.76 7.64 -6.17
C PHE A 64 10.52 6.81 -7.44
N LYS A 65 10.34 7.47 -8.59
CA LYS A 65 10.03 6.80 -9.87
C LYS A 65 11.00 5.67 -10.21
N LYS A 66 12.30 5.86 -9.95
CA LYS A 66 13.32 4.84 -10.19
C LYS A 66 13.11 3.63 -9.30
N GLU A 67 12.97 3.86 -8.00
CA GLU A 67 12.75 2.81 -7.01
C GLU A 67 11.46 2.03 -7.30
N LEU A 68 10.37 2.74 -7.60
CA LEU A 68 9.07 2.14 -7.89
C LEU A 68 9.10 1.24 -9.12
N SER A 69 9.88 1.58 -10.14
CA SER A 69 10.02 0.75 -11.33
C SER A 69 10.74 -0.59 -11.10
N GLU A 70 11.45 -0.74 -9.97
CA GLU A 70 12.18 -1.96 -9.60
C GLU A 70 11.36 -2.91 -8.70
N VAL A 71 10.22 -2.46 -8.16
CA VAL A 71 9.39 -3.18 -7.20
C VAL A 71 8.79 -4.45 -7.79
N ASN A 72 8.84 -5.56 -7.02
CA ASN A 72 8.23 -6.83 -7.38
C ASN A 72 6.91 -7.09 -6.64
N ARG A 73 6.77 -6.61 -5.39
CA ARG A 73 5.52 -6.70 -4.63
C ARG A 73 5.23 -5.40 -3.91
N VAL A 74 3.95 -5.09 -3.78
CA VAL A 74 3.48 -3.94 -3.01
C VAL A 74 2.60 -4.43 -1.88
N ILE A 75 2.87 -3.94 -0.66
CA ILE A 75 2.00 -4.10 0.50
C ILE A 75 1.55 -2.70 0.90
N HIS A 76 0.29 -2.38 0.57
CA HIS A 76 -0.25 -1.05 0.79
C HIS A 76 -1.07 -1.00 2.07
N THR A 77 -0.46 -0.46 3.14
CA THR A 77 -1.12 -0.25 4.44
C THR A 77 -1.38 1.23 4.76
N ALA A 78 -0.84 2.14 3.93
CA ALA A 78 -1.04 3.57 4.14
C ALA A 78 -2.51 3.96 3.97
N THR A 79 -2.99 4.80 4.88
CA THR A 79 -4.36 5.35 4.82
C THR A 79 -4.43 6.70 5.51
N ALA A 80 -5.43 7.50 5.16
CA ALA A 80 -5.78 8.74 5.83
C ALA A 80 -7.27 8.76 6.14
N TRP A 81 -7.64 9.54 7.16
CA TRP A 81 -9.03 9.81 7.56
C TRP A 81 -9.14 11.20 8.18
N GLY A 82 -10.36 11.68 8.40
CA GLY A 82 -10.69 12.91 9.13
C GLY A 82 -10.91 14.11 8.24
N ASP A 83 -10.02 14.43 7.32
CA ASP A 83 -10.20 15.51 6.34
C ASP A 83 -10.56 14.91 4.97
N PRO A 84 -11.74 15.25 4.39
CA PRO A 84 -12.25 14.67 3.15
C PRO A 84 -11.30 14.78 1.97
N LYS A 85 -10.76 15.98 1.76
CA LYS A 85 -9.85 16.25 0.67
C LYS A 85 -8.58 15.42 0.78
N ARG A 86 -7.96 15.43 1.97
CA ARG A 86 -6.76 14.67 2.24
C ARG A 86 -7.02 13.15 2.15
N THR A 87 -8.17 12.70 2.64
CA THR A 87 -8.55 11.28 2.59
C THR A 87 -8.63 10.80 1.14
N LYS A 88 -9.26 11.57 0.25
CA LYS A 88 -9.29 11.28 -1.19
C LYS A 88 -7.89 11.30 -1.81
N GLU A 89 -7.13 12.36 -1.58
CA GLU A 89 -5.77 12.51 -2.13
C GLU A 89 -4.84 11.35 -1.75
N VAL A 90 -4.93 10.85 -0.51
CA VAL A 90 -4.06 9.77 0.00
C VAL A 90 -4.59 8.39 -0.36
N ASN A 91 -5.90 8.15 -0.19
CA ASN A 91 -6.47 6.80 -0.29
C ASN A 91 -6.82 6.42 -1.74
N ILE A 92 -6.96 7.39 -2.65
CA ILE A 92 -7.32 7.16 -4.05
C ILE A 92 -6.23 7.68 -4.99
N ASP A 93 -6.06 9.01 -5.05
CA ASP A 93 -5.23 9.64 -6.08
C ASP A 93 -3.75 9.21 -5.95
N ALA A 94 -3.23 9.14 -4.71
CA ALA A 94 -1.86 8.71 -4.47
C ALA A 94 -1.65 7.21 -4.80
N VAL A 95 -2.64 6.36 -4.55
CA VAL A 95 -2.57 4.93 -4.92
C VAL A 95 -2.55 4.78 -6.44
N LYS A 96 -3.44 5.47 -7.14
CA LYS A 96 -3.48 5.47 -8.60
C LYS A 96 -2.14 5.91 -9.20
N ASN A 97 -1.63 7.06 -8.75
CA ASN A 97 -0.33 7.57 -9.20
C ASN A 97 0.85 6.63 -8.86
N LEU A 98 0.78 5.91 -7.73
CA LEU A 98 1.75 4.87 -7.38
C LEU A 98 1.70 3.73 -8.40
N LEU A 99 0.50 3.22 -8.71
CA LEU A 99 0.32 2.11 -9.66
C LEU A 99 0.85 2.47 -11.05
N ASP A 100 0.63 3.70 -11.50
CA ASP A 100 1.11 4.19 -12.81
C ASP A 100 2.65 4.22 -12.92
N LEU A 101 3.37 4.29 -11.80
CA LEU A 101 4.83 4.32 -11.76
C LEU A 101 5.47 2.94 -11.58
N LEU A 102 4.70 1.92 -11.24
CA LEU A 102 5.19 0.55 -11.17
C LEU A 102 5.45 0.00 -12.58
N ASN A 103 6.43 -0.88 -12.69
CA ASN A 103 6.66 -1.60 -13.94
C ASN A 103 5.84 -2.90 -14.00
N PRO A 104 4.84 -3.01 -14.90
CA PRO A 104 4.00 -4.20 -14.98
C PRO A 104 4.78 -5.51 -15.22
N SER A 105 5.92 -5.44 -15.86
CA SER A 105 6.78 -6.62 -16.10
C SER A 105 7.49 -7.11 -14.83
N ASN A 106 7.70 -6.23 -13.86
CA ASN A 106 8.39 -6.56 -12.61
C ASN A 106 7.43 -6.95 -11.49
N VAL A 107 6.24 -6.32 -11.45
CA VAL A 107 5.26 -6.53 -10.37
C VAL A 107 4.62 -7.91 -10.48
N LYS A 108 4.69 -8.67 -9.40
CA LYS A 108 4.11 -10.01 -9.25
C LYS A 108 2.83 -10.01 -8.42
N GLN A 109 2.74 -9.09 -7.44
CA GLN A 109 1.63 -9.05 -6.51
C GLN A 109 1.45 -7.67 -5.90
N ILE A 110 0.20 -7.27 -5.70
CA ILE A 110 -0.20 -6.09 -4.91
C ILE A 110 -1.15 -6.57 -3.81
N ILE A 111 -0.81 -6.30 -2.57
CA ILE A 111 -1.62 -6.58 -1.38
C ILE A 111 -2.14 -5.24 -0.87
N TYR A 112 -3.47 -5.09 -0.86
CA TYR A 112 -4.14 -3.90 -0.39
C TYR A 112 -4.89 -4.16 0.91
N PHE A 113 -4.54 -3.41 1.97
CA PHE A 113 -5.24 -3.45 3.24
C PHE A 113 -6.47 -2.55 3.19
N SER A 114 -7.63 -3.17 3.11
CA SER A 114 -8.92 -2.51 3.07
C SER A 114 -9.66 -2.61 4.41
N THR A 115 -10.99 -2.59 4.38
CA THR A 115 -11.87 -2.78 5.54
C THR A 115 -13.01 -3.72 5.17
N ALA A 116 -13.44 -4.56 6.10
CA ALA A 116 -14.59 -5.45 5.91
C ALA A 116 -15.90 -4.67 5.69
N SER A 117 -15.97 -3.43 6.14
CA SER A 117 -17.16 -2.57 5.99
C SER A 117 -17.56 -2.24 4.55
N ILE A 118 -16.72 -2.57 3.57
CA ILE A 118 -17.05 -2.39 2.15
C ILE A 118 -17.56 -3.67 1.48
N LEU A 119 -17.62 -4.79 2.20
CA LEU A 119 -17.97 -6.10 1.63
C LEU A 119 -19.25 -6.66 2.24
N ASP A 120 -20.01 -7.38 1.44
CA ASP A 120 -21.14 -8.21 1.88
C ASP A 120 -20.64 -9.56 2.45
N ARG A 121 -21.61 -10.42 2.86
CA ARG A 121 -21.31 -11.75 3.41
C ARG A 121 -20.66 -12.71 2.41
N ASN A 122 -20.80 -12.43 1.12
CA ASN A 122 -20.21 -13.21 0.04
C ASN A 122 -18.90 -12.62 -0.47
N LEU A 123 -18.35 -11.60 0.25
CA LEU A 123 -17.16 -10.85 -0.11
C LEU A 123 -17.29 -10.01 -1.37
N ASN A 124 -18.50 -9.68 -1.81
CA ASN A 124 -18.74 -8.75 -2.89
C ASN A 124 -18.73 -7.31 -2.36
N LEU A 125 -18.30 -6.39 -3.21
CA LEU A 125 -18.31 -4.97 -2.88
C LEU A 125 -19.74 -4.46 -2.70
N LEU A 126 -20.04 -3.83 -1.56
CA LEU A 126 -21.32 -3.26 -1.21
C LEU A 126 -21.56 -1.94 -1.97
N PRO A 127 -22.59 -1.79 -2.82
CA PRO A 127 -22.96 -0.51 -3.43
C PRO A 127 -23.23 0.59 -2.39
N GLU A 128 -23.77 0.21 -1.24
CA GLU A 128 -24.06 1.10 -0.11
C GLU A 128 -22.80 1.75 0.49
N ALA A 129 -21.65 1.08 0.39
CA ALA A 129 -20.37 1.61 0.85
C ALA A 129 -20.01 2.92 0.14
N PHE A 130 -20.34 3.08 -1.13
CA PHE A 130 -20.11 4.30 -1.91
C PHE A 130 -21.05 5.44 -1.55
N LYS A 131 -22.28 5.12 -1.14
CA LYS A 131 -23.34 6.11 -0.95
C LYS A 131 -23.53 6.53 0.48
N TYR A 132 -23.46 5.59 1.41
CA TYR A 132 -23.81 5.79 2.81
C TYR A 132 -22.65 5.59 3.78
N GLY A 133 -21.49 5.11 3.29
CA GLY A 133 -20.30 4.96 4.11
C GLY A 133 -19.74 6.31 4.56
N THR A 134 -18.94 6.28 5.62
CA THR A 134 -18.07 7.41 5.96
C THR A 134 -17.09 7.68 4.82
N GLU A 135 -16.45 8.84 4.77
CA GLU A 135 -15.42 9.16 3.76
C GLU A 135 -14.32 8.09 3.69
N TYR A 136 -13.94 7.56 4.84
CA TYR A 136 -12.99 6.45 4.92
C TYR A 136 -13.51 5.22 4.16
N ILE A 137 -14.74 4.78 4.44
CA ILE A 137 -15.38 3.62 3.79
C ILE A 137 -15.53 3.87 2.29
N GLN A 138 -16.04 5.05 1.90
CA GLN A 138 -16.19 5.42 0.49
C GLN A 138 -14.86 5.39 -0.27
N THR A 139 -13.80 5.98 0.30
CA THR A 139 -12.49 5.98 -0.35
C THR A 139 -11.84 4.60 -0.41
N LYS A 140 -12.09 3.73 0.58
CA LYS A 140 -11.65 2.33 0.55
C LYS A 140 -12.35 1.54 -0.55
N ALA A 141 -13.66 1.72 -0.73
CA ALA A 141 -14.42 1.10 -1.81
C ALA A 141 -13.94 1.59 -3.20
N GLN A 142 -13.77 2.91 -3.36
CA GLN A 142 -13.26 3.50 -4.61
C GLN A 142 -11.84 3.02 -4.93
N CYS A 143 -10.96 2.96 -3.94
CA CYS A 143 -9.59 2.46 -4.15
C CYS A 143 -9.57 0.99 -4.59
N LEU A 144 -10.45 0.15 -4.05
CA LEU A 144 -10.59 -1.24 -4.51
C LEU A 144 -11.01 -1.29 -5.98
N THR A 145 -12.00 -0.49 -6.39
CA THR A 145 -12.44 -0.40 -7.79
C THR A 145 -11.31 0.06 -8.72
N GLU A 146 -10.50 1.03 -8.30
CA GLU A 146 -9.32 1.47 -9.08
C GLU A 146 -8.29 0.34 -9.24
N LEU A 147 -8.02 -0.42 -8.18
CA LEU A 147 -7.12 -1.57 -8.22
C LEU A 147 -7.62 -2.68 -9.15
N GLU A 148 -8.93 -2.96 -9.14
CA GLU A 148 -9.56 -3.97 -9.99
C GLU A 148 -9.60 -3.55 -11.47
N SER A 149 -9.73 -2.26 -11.76
CA SER A 149 -9.72 -1.73 -13.12
C SER A 149 -8.34 -1.52 -13.72
N HIS A 150 -7.28 -1.52 -12.87
CA HIS A 150 -5.92 -1.27 -13.32
C HIS A 150 -5.29 -2.52 -13.95
N ASN A 151 -4.22 -2.33 -14.73
CA ASN A 151 -3.43 -3.38 -15.41
C ASN A 151 -2.86 -4.47 -14.47
N TYR A 152 -3.02 -4.31 -13.17
CA TYR A 152 -2.60 -5.27 -12.13
C TYR A 152 -3.74 -6.12 -11.54
N GLN A 153 -4.94 -6.12 -12.12
CA GLN A 153 -6.11 -6.82 -11.60
C GLN A 153 -5.81 -8.29 -11.22
N GLN A 154 -5.14 -9.04 -12.09
CA GLN A 154 -4.79 -10.45 -11.84
C GLN A 154 -3.69 -10.65 -10.78
N LYS A 155 -3.04 -9.57 -10.34
CA LYS A 155 -1.93 -9.56 -9.36
C LYS A 155 -2.34 -8.99 -8.01
N SER A 156 -3.61 -8.56 -7.88
CA SER A 156 -4.12 -7.93 -6.67
C SER A 156 -4.70 -8.95 -5.70
N SER A 157 -4.44 -8.77 -4.41
CA SER A 157 -5.04 -9.53 -3.31
C SER A 157 -5.57 -8.55 -2.28
N LEU A 158 -6.83 -8.73 -1.88
CA LEU A 158 -7.49 -7.91 -0.88
C LEU A 158 -7.31 -8.52 0.52
N PHE A 159 -6.87 -7.71 1.47
CA PHE A 159 -6.92 -8.01 2.89
C PHE A 159 -7.84 -7.00 3.58
N SER A 160 -8.91 -7.49 4.22
CA SER A 160 -9.78 -6.69 5.06
C SER A 160 -9.39 -6.86 6.53
N GLN A 161 -9.33 -5.74 7.26
CA GLN A 161 -9.21 -5.74 8.71
C GLN A 161 -10.62 -5.85 9.30
N HIS A 162 -10.83 -6.80 10.20
CA HIS A 162 -12.02 -6.95 11.03
C HIS A 162 -11.95 -6.05 12.25
#